data_67cdca9cb2bb69d83aac3f8b9632e3ff
#
_entry.id   67cdca9cb2bb69d83aac3f8b9632e3ff
#
_cell.length_a   1.000
_cell.length_b   1.000
_cell.length_c   1.000
_cell.angle_alpha   90.00
_cell.angle_beta   90.00
_cell.angle_gamma   90.00
#
_symmetry.space_group_name_H-M   'P 1'
#
loop_
_entity.id
_entity.type
_entity.pdbx_description
1 polymer ?
#
loop_
_entity_poly.entity_id
_entity_poly.type
_entity_poly.pdbx_seq_one_letter_code
_entity_poly.pdbx_strand_id
1 'polypeptide(L)'
;MKQKKYNIIYADPPWTFRVYSPKGNGRSAAIHYPTMNLEAIKDLPVEQLADRDCTLFLWVTFPNLRESFEVIRSWGFTFKTVAFVWIKQNRKSESLFWGMGYWTRANAEICLLATKGSPKRQSAGVHQVIISHVEEHSKKPAEARERIVKLMGDLPRIELFARQQSPGWDVWGNEVESSLDMGKLQENRGKEKSENCAACSG
;
A
#
# COMPACT_ATOMS: atom_id res chain seq x y z
N MET A 1 -1.33 19.82 -18.70
CA MET A 1 -1.79 18.45 -19.07
C MET A 1 -2.70 17.93 -17.98
N LYS A 2 -3.81 17.25 -18.32
CA LYS A 2 -4.70 16.63 -17.31
C LYS A 2 -3.93 15.52 -16.60
N GLN A 3 -3.95 15.52 -15.28
CA GLN A 3 -3.31 14.49 -14.46
C GLN A 3 -3.94 13.11 -14.74
N LYS A 4 -3.09 12.10 -14.95
CA LYS A 4 -3.51 10.70 -15.13
C LYS A 4 -4.23 10.21 -13.84
N LYS A 5 -5.35 9.53 -13.99
CA LYS A 5 -6.13 8.92 -12.92
C LYS A 5 -6.05 7.41 -13.00
N TYR A 6 -6.21 6.76 -11.85
CA TYR A 6 -6.05 5.32 -11.73
C TYR A 6 -7.31 4.67 -11.12
N ASN A 7 -7.69 3.54 -11.67
CA ASN A 7 -8.78 2.71 -11.16
C ASN A 7 -8.29 1.68 -10.13
N ILE A 8 -6.96 1.42 -10.11
CA ILE A 8 -6.32 0.52 -9.18
C ILE A 8 -5.10 1.22 -8.58
N ILE A 9 -5.05 1.29 -7.26
CA ILE A 9 -3.89 1.75 -6.49
C ILE A 9 -3.43 0.59 -5.61
N TYR A 10 -2.16 0.20 -5.74
CA TYR A 10 -1.51 -0.82 -4.95
C TYR A 10 -0.39 -0.17 -4.14
N ALA A 11 -0.37 -0.35 -2.84
CA ALA A 11 0.54 0.37 -1.96
C ALA A 11 1.11 -0.53 -0.85
N ASP A 12 2.42 -0.38 -0.62
CA ASP A 12 3.16 -1.01 0.47
C ASP A 12 3.96 0.06 1.24
N PRO A 13 3.30 0.89 2.07
CA PRO A 13 3.98 1.96 2.78
C PRO A 13 5.10 1.43 3.68
N PRO A 14 6.21 2.17 3.82
CA PRO A 14 7.31 1.83 4.73
C PRO A 14 6.92 2.17 6.17
N TRP A 15 6.01 1.35 6.73
CA TRP A 15 5.46 1.54 8.07
C TRP A 15 6.53 1.65 9.14
N THR A 16 6.40 2.65 10.01
CA THR A 16 7.17 2.72 11.26
C THR A 16 6.41 1.99 12.35
N PHE A 17 7.04 1.10 13.09
CA PHE A 17 6.47 0.48 14.28
C PHE A 17 7.44 0.51 15.44
N ARG A 18 6.90 0.62 16.66
CA ARG A 18 7.71 0.61 17.87
C ARG A 18 8.27 -0.78 18.12
N VAL A 19 9.57 -0.87 18.29
CA VAL A 19 10.23 -2.08 18.76
C VAL A 19 10.30 -2.01 20.29
N TYR A 20 9.71 -2.99 20.98
CA TYR A 20 9.62 -2.99 22.45
C TYR A 20 10.93 -3.32 23.17
N SER A 21 11.98 -3.68 22.46
CA SER A 21 13.28 -4.01 23.03
C SER A 21 14.42 -3.37 22.23
N PRO A 22 15.41 -2.73 22.90
CA PRO A 22 16.62 -2.25 22.22
C PRO A 22 17.35 -3.33 21.41
N LYS A 23 17.29 -4.59 21.86
CA LYS A 23 17.85 -5.75 21.16
C LYS A 23 17.12 -6.09 19.86
N GLY A 24 15.87 -5.63 19.69
CA GLY A 24 15.07 -5.78 18.47
C GLY A 24 15.38 -4.75 17.40
N ASN A 25 16.01 -3.62 17.74
CA ASN A 25 16.33 -2.54 16.80
C ASN A 25 17.20 -2.99 15.64
N GLY A 26 18.17 -3.90 15.86
CA GLY A 26 19.04 -4.44 14.82
C GLY A 26 18.37 -5.29 13.74
N ARG A 27 17.06 -5.56 13.86
CA ARG A 27 16.26 -6.36 12.92
C ARG A 27 14.98 -5.64 12.48
N SER A 28 14.84 -4.35 12.82
CA SER A 28 13.67 -3.55 12.43
C SER A 28 13.79 -3.05 10.98
N ALA A 29 12.65 -2.80 10.34
CA ALA A 29 12.60 -2.24 8.99
C ALA A 29 13.37 -0.90 8.88
N ALA A 30 13.40 -0.11 9.94
CA ALA A 30 14.09 1.19 10.00
C ALA A 30 15.61 1.13 9.75
N ILE A 31 16.25 -0.03 9.87
CA ILE A 31 17.68 -0.21 9.57
C ILE A 31 17.91 -0.49 8.08
N HIS A 32 16.92 -1.07 7.42
CA HIS A 32 17.07 -1.53 6.04
C HIS A 32 16.63 -0.48 5.02
N TYR A 33 15.73 0.45 5.40
CA TYR A 33 15.26 1.53 4.54
C TYR A 33 14.61 2.67 5.37
N PRO A 34 14.57 3.91 4.84
CA PRO A 34 13.88 5.02 5.49
C PRO A 34 12.40 4.70 5.69
N THR A 35 11.96 4.64 6.94
CA THR A 35 10.54 4.51 7.27
C THR A 35 9.86 5.86 7.25
N MET A 36 8.56 5.89 6.97
CA MET A 36 7.74 7.11 7.07
C MET A 36 6.90 7.05 8.34
N ASN A 37 6.74 8.20 9.02
CA ASN A 37 5.80 8.29 10.11
C ASN A 37 4.34 8.27 9.57
N LEU A 38 3.39 7.96 10.43
CA LEU A 38 1.99 7.80 10.05
C LEU A 38 1.41 9.05 9.38
N GLU A 39 1.71 10.24 9.92
CA GLU A 39 1.20 11.51 9.38
C GLU A 39 1.74 11.77 7.98
N ALA A 40 3.03 11.52 7.73
CA ALA A 40 3.60 11.65 6.40
C ALA A 40 2.96 10.70 5.38
N ILE A 41 2.59 9.47 5.78
CA ILE A 41 1.85 8.54 4.92
C ILE A 41 0.43 9.06 4.65
N LYS A 42 -0.28 9.53 5.68
CA LYS A 42 -1.64 10.10 5.56
C LYS A 42 -1.70 11.34 4.70
N ASP A 43 -0.64 12.16 4.72
CA ASP A 43 -0.57 13.42 3.98
C ASP A 43 -0.30 13.25 2.48
N LEU A 44 0.07 12.06 2.03
CA LEU A 44 0.22 11.81 0.60
C LEU A 44 -1.10 12.06 -0.15
N PRO A 45 -1.07 12.77 -1.29
CA PRO A 45 -2.27 13.18 -2.03
C PRO A 45 -2.84 12.03 -2.89
N VAL A 46 -2.96 10.83 -2.31
CA VAL A 46 -3.38 9.61 -3.02
C VAL A 46 -4.79 9.74 -3.57
N GLU A 47 -5.66 10.48 -2.89
CA GLU A 47 -7.00 10.78 -3.38
C GLU A 47 -6.98 11.47 -4.75
N GLN A 48 -5.98 12.32 -5.01
CA GLN A 48 -5.83 13.01 -6.29
C GLN A 48 -5.37 12.08 -7.42
N LEU A 49 -4.84 10.91 -7.11
CA LEU A 49 -4.49 9.88 -8.10
C LEU A 49 -5.69 9.02 -8.48
N ALA A 50 -6.63 8.86 -7.56
CA ALA A 50 -7.78 7.99 -7.75
C ALA A 50 -8.75 8.54 -8.79
N ASP A 51 -9.23 7.66 -9.67
CA ASP A 51 -10.40 7.93 -10.51
C ASP A 51 -11.67 7.93 -9.65
N ARG A 52 -12.81 8.29 -10.26
CA ARG A 52 -14.12 8.28 -9.62
C ARG A 52 -14.43 6.93 -8.98
N ASP A 53 -14.15 5.85 -9.70
CA ASP A 53 -14.33 4.47 -9.26
C ASP A 53 -12.95 3.80 -9.17
N CYS A 54 -12.42 3.69 -7.95
CA CYS A 54 -11.06 3.22 -7.71
C CYS A 54 -11.01 2.21 -6.56
N THR A 55 -10.14 1.20 -6.71
CA THR A 55 -9.86 0.19 -5.68
C THR A 55 -8.43 0.37 -5.17
N LEU A 56 -8.30 0.46 -3.84
CA LEU A 56 -7.03 0.48 -3.13
C LEU A 56 -6.72 -0.90 -2.56
N PHE A 57 -5.51 -1.38 -2.81
CA PHE A 57 -4.91 -2.55 -2.19
C PHE A 57 -3.74 -2.09 -1.33
N LEU A 58 -3.86 -2.20 -0.01
CA LEU A 58 -2.91 -1.65 0.96
C LEU A 58 -2.31 -2.77 1.79
N TRP A 59 -1.00 -3.01 1.65
CA TRP A 59 -0.27 -3.91 2.53
C TRP A 59 -0.07 -3.30 3.91
N VAL A 60 -0.27 -4.12 4.91
CA VAL A 60 -0.11 -3.72 6.30
C VAL A 60 0.46 -4.86 7.14
N THR A 61 1.34 -4.51 8.05
CA THR A 61 1.79 -5.42 9.10
C THR A 61 0.80 -5.37 10.26
N PHE A 62 0.60 -6.47 10.98
CA PHE A 62 -0.35 -6.54 12.09
C PHE A 62 -0.17 -5.44 13.15
N PRO A 63 1.07 -5.03 13.54
CA PRO A 63 1.25 -3.93 14.48
C PRO A 63 0.66 -2.59 14.01
N ASN A 64 0.56 -2.37 12.70
CA ASN A 64 0.06 -1.13 12.10
C ASN A 64 -1.39 -1.25 11.57
N LEU A 65 -2.09 -2.34 11.94
CA LEU A 65 -3.43 -2.59 11.44
C LEU A 65 -4.42 -1.47 11.80
N ARG A 66 -4.36 -0.97 13.03
CA ARG A 66 -5.23 0.13 13.49
C ARG A 66 -4.97 1.41 12.69
N GLU A 67 -3.71 1.78 12.54
CA GLU A 67 -3.25 2.98 11.83
C GLU A 67 -3.60 2.91 10.34
N SER A 68 -3.61 1.72 9.75
CA SER A 68 -3.94 1.56 8.33
C SER A 68 -5.36 2.01 7.98
N PHE A 69 -6.33 1.91 8.90
CA PHE A 69 -7.68 2.42 8.68
C PHE A 69 -7.72 3.95 8.66
N GLU A 70 -6.82 4.62 9.39
CA GLU A 70 -6.68 6.08 9.31
C GLU A 70 -6.11 6.49 7.96
N VAL A 71 -5.09 5.80 7.46
CA VAL A 71 -4.51 6.02 6.13
C VAL A 71 -5.57 5.85 5.04
N ILE A 72 -6.33 4.75 5.07
CA ILE A 72 -7.41 4.48 4.11
C ILE A 72 -8.39 5.67 4.06
N ARG A 73 -8.82 6.18 5.21
CA ARG A 73 -9.72 7.33 5.30
C ARG A 73 -9.08 8.62 4.79
N SER A 74 -7.84 8.91 5.18
CA SER A 74 -7.12 10.11 4.77
C SER A 74 -6.88 10.17 3.26
N TRP A 75 -6.79 9.00 2.61
CA TRP A 75 -6.67 8.86 1.16
C TRP A 75 -8.02 8.86 0.42
N GLY A 76 -9.14 9.08 1.15
CA GLY A 76 -10.48 9.19 0.56
C GLY A 76 -11.12 7.84 0.21
N PHE A 77 -10.68 6.74 0.82
CA PHE A 77 -11.23 5.41 0.58
C PHE A 77 -12.06 4.89 1.75
N THR A 78 -12.93 3.93 1.47
CA THR A 78 -13.73 3.19 2.45
C THR A 78 -13.26 1.73 2.46
N PHE A 79 -12.82 1.25 3.63
CA PHE A 79 -12.45 -0.15 3.82
C PHE A 79 -13.60 -1.10 3.48
N LYS A 80 -13.30 -2.21 2.83
CA LYS A 80 -14.26 -3.26 2.47
C LYS A 80 -13.94 -4.61 3.10
N THR A 81 -12.71 -5.08 2.92
CA THR A 81 -12.31 -6.42 3.38
C THR A 81 -10.79 -6.59 3.34
N VAL A 82 -10.30 -7.75 3.74
CA VAL A 82 -8.94 -8.21 3.46
C VAL A 82 -8.92 -8.84 2.06
N ALA A 83 -8.15 -8.24 1.15
CA ALA A 83 -7.95 -8.77 -0.20
C ALA A 83 -7.11 -10.04 -0.18
N PHE A 84 -5.91 -9.95 0.45
CA PHE A 84 -4.98 -11.06 0.49
C PHE A 84 -4.41 -11.27 1.90
N VAL A 85 -4.12 -12.53 2.19
CA VAL A 85 -3.33 -12.98 3.35
C VAL A 85 -2.13 -13.72 2.79
N TRP A 86 -0.95 -13.16 2.96
CA TRP A 86 0.29 -13.81 2.54
C TRP A 86 0.85 -14.65 3.67
N ILE A 87 0.83 -15.96 3.47
CA ILE A 87 1.47 -16.96 4.35
C ILE A 87 2.88 -17.18 3.83
N LYS A 88 3.87 -16.84 4.64
CA LYS A 88 5.29 -16.87 4.28
C LYS A 88 5.88 -18.25 4.49
N GLN A 89 6.54 -18.76 3.46
CA GLN A 89 7.39 -19.94 3.54
C GLN A 89 8.86 -19.53 3.66
N ASN A 90 9.68 -20.39 4.25
CA ASN A 90 11.11 -20.18 4.34
C ASN A 90 11.74 -20.17 2.94
N ARG A 91 12.82 -19.38 2.77
CA ARG A 91 13.45 -19.13 1.47
C ARG A 91 13.89 -20.39 0.72
N LYS A 92 14.23 -21.44 1.46
CA LYS A 92 14.83 -22.67 0.91
C LYS A 92 14.03 -23.95 1.24
N SER A 93 12.82 -23.82 1.76
CA SER A 93 11.98 -24.98 2.11
C SER A 93 10.51 -24.60 2.17
N GLU A 94 9.63 -25.57 1.96
CA GLU A 94 8.17 -25.44 2.04
C GLU A 94 7.65 -25.20 3.47
N SER A 95 8.54 -25.24 4.48
CA SER A 95 8.15 -24.97 5.87
C SER A 95 7.80 -23.50 6.07
N LEU A 96 6.91 -23.23 7.03
CA LEU A 96 6.47 -21.88 7.33
C LEU A 96 7.59 -21.05 7.96
N PHE A 97 7.72 -19.80 7.50
CA PHE A 97 8.61 -18.82 8.11
C PHE A 97 8.03 -18.36 9.47
N TRP A 98 8.87 -18.24 10.49
CA TRP A 98 8.50 -17.74 11.81
C TRP A 98 9.33 -16.51 12.18
N GLY A 99 8.68 -15.37 12.18
CA GLY A 99 9.24 -14.11 12.69
C GLY A 99 9.20 -14.03 14.21
N MET A 100 9.76 -12.95 14.76
CA MET A 100 9.75 -12.70 16.21
C MET A 100 8.33 -12.49 16.74
N GLY A 101 7.56 -11.62 16.09
CA GLY A 101 6.20 -11.28 16.49
C GLY A 101 6.10 -10.57 17.86
N TYR A 102 4.87 -10.28 18.26
CA TYR A 102 4.51 -9.72 19.56
C TYR A 102 3.40 -10.60 20.15
N TRP A 103 3.59 -11.17 21.31
CA TRP A 103 2.79 -12.22 21.93
C TRP A 103 2.91 -13.59 21.24
N THR A 104 2.71 -13.67 19.95
CA THR A 104 2.82 -14.90 19.16
C THR A 104 3.90 -14.77 18.10
N ARG A 105 4.41 -15.89 17.57
CA ARG A 105 5.34 -15.88 16.44
C ARG A 105 4.61 -15.41 15.18
N ALA A 106 5.14 -14.35 14.55
CA ALA A 106 4.55 -13.79 13.35
C ALA A 106 4.93 -14.60 12.11
N ASN A 107 3.98 -14.71 11.18
CA ASN A 107 4.19 -15.26 9.85
C ASN A 107 3.57 -14.35 8.79
N ALA A 108 2.23 -14.22 8.85
CA ALA A 108 1.45 -13.62 7.77
C ALA A 108 1.60 -12.10 7.70
N GLU A 109 1.39 -11.57 6.48
CA GLU A 109 1.03 -10.18 6.23
C GLU A 109 -0.30 -10.11 5.50
N ILE A 110 -1.01 -9.00 5.65
CA ILE A 110 -2.33 -8.81 5.03
C ILE A 110 -2.32 -7.62 4.07
N CYS A 111 -3.09 -7.76 3.00
CA CYS A 111 -3.39 -6.69 2.07
C CYS A 111 -4.86 -6.31 2.21
N LEU A 112 -5.14 -5.10 2.64
CA LEU A 112 -6.50 -4.59 2.79
C LEU A 112 -7.05 -4.13 1.45
N LEU A 113 -8.37 -4.30 1.24
CA LEU A 113 -9.10 -3.76 0.10
C LEU A 113 -10.02 -2.64 0.57
N ALA A 114 -9.89 -1.49 -0.07
CA ALA A 114 -10.76 -0.35 0.14
C ALA A 114 -11.22 0.23 -1.21
N THR A 115 -12.33 0.95 -1.24
CA THR A 115 -12.87 1.51 -2.49
C THR A 115 -13.19 2.99 -2.35
N LYS A 116 -13.06 3.72 -3.46
CA LYS A 116 -13.65 5.03 -3.72
C LYS A 116 -14.68 4.85 -4.83
N GLY A 117 -15.85 5.45 -4.71
CA GLY A 117 -16.95 5.23 -5.65
C GLY A 117 -17.49 3.79 -5.61
N SER A 118 -17.77 3.23 -6.77
CA SER A 118 -18.40 1.91 -6.93
C SER A 118 -17.67 1.03 -7.96
N PRO A 119 -16.35 0.76 -7.77
CA PRO A 119 -15.62 -0.10 -8.68
C PRO A 119 -16.19 -1.51 -8.67
N LYS A 120 -16.18 -2.18 -9.83
CA LYS A 120 -16.71 -3.54 -9.99
C LYS A 120 -15.57 -4.51 -10.24
N ARG A 121 -15.57 -5.64 -9.52
CA ARG A 121 -14.68 -6.75 -9.84
C ARG A 121 -15.07 -7.41 -11.15
N GLN A 122 -14.10 -7.89 -11.91
CA GLN A 122 -14.33 -8.67 -13.14
C GLN A 122 -14.35 -10.17 -12.89
N SER A 123 -13.64 -10.64 -11.86
CA SER A 123 -13.58 -12.07 -11.51
C SER A 123 -14.03 -12.31 -10.07
N ALA A 124 -14.80 -13.38 -9.88
CA ALA A 124 -15.16 -13.89 -8.56
C ALA A 124 -14.25 -15.05 -8.09
N GLY A 125 -13.38 -15.56 -8.97
CA GLY A 125 -12.54 -16.74 -8.70
C GLY A 125 -11.12 -16.42 -8.24
N VAL A 126 -10.86 -15.23 -7.66
CA VAL A 126 -9.54 -14.87 -7.11
C VAL A 126 -9.49 -15.28 -5.65
N HIS A 127 -8.52 -16.12 -5.30
CA HIS A 127 -8.34 -16.62 -3.94
C HIS A 127 -7.63 -15.60 -3.06
N GLN A 128 -8.02 -15.55 -1.78
CA GLN A 128 -7.49 -14.61 -0.80
C GLN A 128 -6.09 -14.99 -0.29
N VAL A 129 -5.86 -16.29 -0.06
CA VAL A 129 -4.60 -16.77 0.52
C VAL A 129 -3.52 -16.88 -0.56
N ILE A 130 -2.36 -16.30 -0.30
CA ILE A 130 -1.14 -16.45 -1.07
C ILE A 130 -0.14 -17.21 -0.20
N ILE A 131 0.44 -18.29 -0.70
CA ILE A 131 1.50 -19.04 -0.01
C ILE A 131 2.72 -18.98 -0.91
N SER A 132 3.79 -18.33 -0.43
CA SER A 132 5.03 -18.23 -1.20
C SER A 132 6.25 -18.03 -0.30
N HIS A 133 7.41 -18.32 -0.87
CA HIS A 133 8.69 -18.11 -0.20
C HIS A 133 8.95 -16.63 0.08
N VAL A 134 9.60 -16.33 1.19
CA VAL A 134 10.18 -15.01 1.42
C VAL A 134 11.34 -14.81 0.45
N GLU A 135 11.33 -13.66 -0.23
CA GLU A 135 12.40 -13.24 -1.12
C GLU A 135 13.34 -12.24 -0.39
N GLU A 136 13.69 -11.16 -1.03
CA GLU A 136 14.43 -10.06 -0.41
C GLU A 136 13.61 -9.36 0.66
N HIS A 137 14.26 -8.63 1.57
CA HIS A 137 13.57 -7.95 2.66
C HIS A 137 12.38 -7.11 2.17
N SER A 138 11.21 -7.33 2.76
CA SER A 138 9.94 -6.62 2.51
C SER A 138 9.36 -6.75 1.10
N LYS A 139 9.93 -7.51 0.19
CA LYS A 139 9.36 -7.71 -1.16
C LYS A 139 8.08 -8.52 -1.05
N LYS A 140 6.99 -7.96 -1.55
CA LYS A 140 5.69 -8.64 -1.61
C LYS A 140 5.65 -9.62 -2.78
N PRO A 141 4.87 -10.72 -2.68
CA PRO A 141 4.79 -11.72 -3.74
C PRO A 141 4.28 -11.10 -5.05
N ALA A 142 4.95 -11.40 -6.17
CA ALA A 142 4.55 -10.93 -7.49
C ALA A 142 3.12 -11.38 -7.85
N GLU A 143 2.71 -12.54 -7.38
CA GLU A 143 1.36 -13.09 -7.53
C GLU A 143 0.26 -12.13 -7.05
N ALA A 144 0.54 -11.25 -6.08
CA ALA A 144 -0.45 -10.25 -5.63
C ALA A 144 -0.86 -9.31 -6.78
N ARG A 145 0.10 -8.83 -7.60
CA ARG A 145 -0.19 -7.97 -8.76
C ARG A 145 -1.01 -8.70 -9.82
N GLU A 146 -0.67 -9.95 -10.10
CA GLU A 146 -1.39 -10.81 -11.05
C GLU A 146 -2.84 -11.02 -10.59
N ARG A 147 -3.03 -11.33 -9.30
CA ARG A 147 -4.36 -11.51 -8.71
C ARG A 147 -5.17 -10.22 -8.72
N ILE A 148 -4.55 -9.05 -8.50
CA ILE A 148 -5.22 -7.76 -8.59
C ILE A 148 -5.73 -7.53 -10.02
N VAL A 149 -4.90 -7.74 -11.03
CA VAL A 149 -5.31 -7.59 -12.44
C VAL A 149 -6.41 -8.60 -12.80
N LYS A 150 -6.29 -9.85 -12.35
CA LYS A 150 -7.34 -10.86 -12.54
C LYS A 150 -8.67 -10.48 -11.88
N LEU A 151 -8.61 -9.88 -10.67
CA LEU A 151 -9.79 -9.44 -9.92
C LEU A 151 -10.48 -8.24 -10.55
N MET A 152 -9.71 -7.22 -10.95
CA MET A 152 -10.22 -5.91 -11.35
C MET A 152 -10.24 -5.70 -12.86
N GLY A 153 -9.47 -6.49 -13.62
CA GLY A 153 -9.25 -6.30 -15.06
C GLY A 153 -8.03 -5.45 -15.38
N ASP A 154 -7.76 -5.33 -16.68
CA ASP A 154 -6.66 -4.53 -17.21
C ASP A 154 -7.04 -3.05 -17.27
N LEU A 155 -7.05 -2.42 -16.10
CA LEU A 155 -7.40 -1.01 -15.89
C LEU A 155 -6.15 -0.16 -15.62
N PRO A 156 -6.24 1.18 -15.80
CA PRO A 156 -5.19 2.10 -15.34
C PRO A 156 -4.83 1.85 -13.88
N ARG A 157 -3.54 1.55 -13.63
CA ARG A 157 -3.05 1.14 -12.31
C ARG A 157 -1.71 1.72 -11.96
N ILE A 158 -1.49 1.92 -10.67
CA ILE A 158 -0.24 2.42 -10.12
C ILE A 158 0.14 1.64 -8.86
N GLU A 159 1.45 1.39 -8.70
CA GLU A 159 2.06 0.90 -7.47
C GLU A 159 2.77 2.05 -6.76
N LEU A 160 2.35 2.33 -5.52
CA LEU A 160 2.98 3.31 -4.64
C LEU A 160 3.99 2.61 -3.73
N PHE A 161 5.11 3.29 -3.47
CA PHE A 161 6.28 2.77 -2.74
C PHE A 161 6.94 1.60 -3.47
N ALA A 162 6.86 1.62 -4.80
CA ALA A 162 7.44 0.59 -5.65
C ALA A 162 8.97 0.54 -5.51
N ARG A 163 9.53 -0.66 -5.55
CA ARG A 163 10.97 -0.92 -5.54
C ARG A 163 11.52 -1.37 -6.88
N GLN A 164 10.63 -1.73 -7.80
CA GLN A 164 10.97 -2.15 -9.15
C GLN A 164 9.85 -1.77 -10.11
N GLN A 165 10.21 -1.61 -11.38
CA GLN A 165 9.23 -1.50 -12.45
C GLN A 165 8.50 -2.84 -12.63
N SER A 166 7.19 -2.77 -12.86
CA SER A 166 6.37 -3.94 -13.16
C SER A 166 5.60 -3.71 -14.46
N PRO A 167 5.58 -4.67 -15.41
CA PRO A 167 4.89 -4.48 -16.68
C PRO A 167 3.42 -4.08 -16.51
N GLY A 168 3.03 -3.02 -17.21
CA GLY A 168 1.66 -2.51 -17.19
C GLY A 168 1.27 -1.74 -15.92
N TRP A 169 2.19 -1.46 -15.01
CA TRP A 169 2.00 -0.63 -13.84
C TRP A 169 2.78 0.68 -13.96
N ASP A 170 2.13 1.79 -13.71
CA ASP A 170 2.86 2.99 -13.33
C ASP A 170 3.40 2.80 -11.91
N VAL A 171 4.48 3.48 -11.58
CA VAL A 171 5.13 3.32 -10.28
C VAL A 171 5.50 4.66 -9.66
N TRP A 172 5.49 4.71 -8.34
CA TRP A 172 6.08 5.77 -7.55
C TRP A 172 6.80 5.16 -6.34
N GLY A 173 8.06 5.52 -6.13
CA GLY A 173 8.88 5.01 -5.04
C GLY A 173 10.30 5.55 -5.08
N ASN A 174 11.06 5.28 -4.01
CA ASN A 174 12.43 5.81 -3.86
C ASN A 174 13.49 5.00 -4.63
N GLU A 175 13.17 3.76 -5.03
CA GLU A 175 14.11 2.84 -5.67
C GLU A 175 13.82 2.67 -7.18
N VAL A 176 12.90 3.50 -7.73
CA VAL A 176 12.47 3.43 -9.14
C VAL A 176 12.42 4.81 -9.77
N GLU A 177 12.55 4.86 -11.11
CA GLU A 177 12.17 6.05 -11.85
C GLU A 177 10.63 6.20 -11.81
N SER A 178 10.18 7.21 -11.08
CA SER A 178 8.75 7.40 -10.79
C SER A 178 7.99 7.90 -12.00
N SER A 179 6.81 7.33 -12.26
CA SER A 179 5.91 7.72 -13.35
C SER A 179 5.18 9.05 -13.09
N LEU A 180 5.29 9.59 -11.88
CA LEU A 180 4.65 10.85 -11.46
C LEU A 180 5.46 11.59 -10.40
N ASP A 181 5.17 12.88 -10.26
CA ASP A 181 5.76 13.75 -9.24
C ASP A 181 4.74 13.99 -8.11
N MET A 182 4.91 13.28 -6.99
CA MET A 182 4.05 13.38 -5.82
C MET A 182 4.16 14.75 -5.13
N GLY A 183 5.34 15.39 -5.21
CA GLY A 183 5.57 16.71 -4.60
C GLY A 183 4.69 17.79 -5.26
N LYS A 184 4.61 17.80 -6.59
CA LYS A 184 3.70 18.71 -7.31
C LYS A 184 2.24 18.52 -6.95
N LEU A 185 1.84 17.28 -6.65
CA LEU A 185 0.48 16.98 -6.21
C LEU A 185 0.19 17.52 -4.79
N GLN A 186 1.16 17.42 -3.89
CA GLN A 186 1.04 17.98 -2.54
C GLN A 186 0.94 19.50 -2.56
N GLU A 187 1.72 20.19 -3.38
CA GLU A 187 1.65 21.64 -3.56
C GLU A 187 0.27 22.09 -4.06
N ASN A 188 -0.30 21.40 -5.04
CA ASN A 188 -1.63 21.69 -5.57
C ASN A 188 -2.71 21.51 -4.50
N ARG A 189 -2.65 20.43 -3.69
CA ARG A 189 -3.55 20.20 -2.55
C ARG A 189 -3.48 21.33 -1.53
N GLY A 190 -2.29 21.87 -1.27
CA GLY A 190 -2.10 23.01 -0.38
C GLY A 190 -2.79 24.27 -0.86
N LYS A 191 -2.72 24.57 -2.16
CA LYS A 191 -3.37 25.73 -2.80
C LYS A 191 -4.89 25.62 -2.75
N GLU A 192 -5.45 24.49 -3.15
CA GLU A 192 -6.91 24.25 -3.11
C GLU A 192 -7.51 24.38 -1.69
N LYS A 193 -6.77 23.90 -0.66
CA LYS A 193 -7.21 24.07 0.72
C LYS A 193 -7.21 25.53 1.18
N SER A 194 -6.19 26.31 0.78
CA SER A 194 -6.10 27.74 1.13
C SER A 194 -7.19 28.57 0.43
N GLU A 195 -7.48 28.30 -0.81
CA GLU A 195 -8.53 28.99 -1.58
C GLU A 195 -9.94 28.69 -1.02
N ASN A 196 -10.23 27.44 -0.66
CA ASN A 196 -11.51 27.06 -0.06
C ASN A 196 -11.69 27.64 1.35
N CYS A 197 -10.61 27.82 2.13
CA CYS A 197 -10.68 28.45 3.45
C CYS A 197 -10.96 29.96 3.33
N ALA A 198 -10.36 30.63 2.35
CA ALA A 198 -10.60 32.04 2.06
C ALA A 198 -12.04 32.33 1.59
N ALA A 199 -12.65 31.41 0.82
CA ALA A 199 -14.01 31.53 0.31
C ALA A 199 -15.09 31.31 1.40
N CYS A 200 -14.77 30.66 2.52
CA CYS A 200 -15.71 30.47 3.65
C CYS A 200 -15.66 31.61 4.69
N SER A 201 -14.72 32.54 4.55
CA SER A 201 -14.50 33.64 5.53
C SER A 201 -14.98 34.99 5.01
N GLY A 202 -15.62 35.06 3.88
CA GLY A 202 -16.26 36.23 3.26
C GLY A 202 -17.76 36.04 3.15
#